data_6fd1677e0f32b93799860fe592d1641a
#
_entry.id   6fd1677e0f32b93799860fe592d1641a
#
_cell.length_a   1.000
_cell.length_b   1.000
_cell.length_c   1.000
_cell.angle_alpha   90.00
_cell.angle_beta   90.00
_cell.angle_gamma   90.00
#
_symmetry.space_group_name_H-M   'P 1'
#
loop_
_entity.id
_entity.type
_entity.pdbx_description
1 polymer ?
#
loop_
_entity_poly.entity_id
_entity_poly.type
_entity_poly.pdbx_seq_one_letter_code
_entity_poly.pdbx_strand_id
1 'polypeptide(L)'
;ADDQQIWGVEHPLDEEERLCNLIADSIAPRLIPEVKLVTVDEKALLIVQVYLSGTRPHYLQTQGRENGTYVRLGSTNRQADRELIAELQRTADGVAFDELPMPELSITDLDLETAQKLFSGIRTLDESSLLTLKLLVHDQGRLVPTRGAVLLFGKQRELHFSDAWVQCGRFTGKDKSVIFDHIDIHESLPQS
;
A
#
# COMPACT_ATOMS: atom_id res chain seq x y z
N ALA A 1 4.15 15.41 -26.55
CA ALA A 1 4.15 16.47 -27.57
C ALA A 1 3.82 17.77 -26.83
N ASP A 2 4.77 18.68 -26.76
CA ASP A 2 4.62 19.94 -26.01
C ASP A 2 3.81 21.00 -26.78
N ASP A 3 3.46 20.72 -28.06
CA ASP A 3 2.76 21.61 -28.96
C ASP A 3 1.23 21.40 -29.00
N GLN A 4 0.71 20.49 -28.20
CA GLN A 4 -0.72 20.11 -28.17
C GLN A 4 -1.29 19.67 -29.54
N GLN A 5 -0.43 19.32 -30.49
CA GLN A 5 -0.81 18.92 -31.83
C GLN A 5 -1.23 17.44 -31.83
N ILE A 6 -2.41 17.16 -32.39
CA ILE A 6 -2.91 15.78 -32.53
C ILE A 6 -2.26 15.16 -33.78
N TRP A 7 -1.51 14.08 -33.56
CA TRP A 7 -0.95 13.24 -34.63
C TRP A 7 -1.83 11.97 -34.75
N GLY A 8 -2.41 11.75 -35.93
CA GLY A 8 -3.19 10.54 -36.18
C GLY A 8 -2.31 9.31 -36.37
N VAL A 9 -2.90 8.14 -36.24
CA VAL A 9 -2.28 6.83 -36.55
C VAL A 9 -2.64 6.48 -37.99
N GLU A 10 -1.64 6.18 -38.82
CA GLU A 10 -1.86 5.90 -40.26
C GLU A 10 -2.54 4.54 -40.48
N HIS A 11 -2.15 3.50 -39.74
CA HIS A 11 -2.69 2.14 -39.81
C HIS A 11 -3.24 1.70 -38.45
N PRO A 12 -4.41 2.21 -38.02
CA PRO A 12 -4.88 2.08 -36.65
C PRO A 12 -5.16 0.64 -36.21
N LEU A 13 -5.61 -0.22 -37.11
CA LEU A 13 -5.86 -1.64 -36.78
C LEU A 13 -4.56 -2.43 -36.59
N ASP A 14 -3.57 -2.19 -37.46
CA ASP A 14 -2.26 -2.84 -37.37
C ASP A 14 -1.52 -2.38 -36.10
N GLU A 15 -1.62 -1.09 -35.77
CA GLU A 15 -1.03 -0.54 -34.55
C GLU A 15 -1.74 -1.03 -33.27
N GLU A 16 -3.07 -1.21 -33.30
CA GLU A 16 -3.81 -1.83 -32.21
C GLU A 16 -3.31 -3.24 -31.95
N GLU A 17 -3.24 -4.08 -32.99
CA GLU A 17 -2.75 -5.46 -32.88
C GLU A 17 -1.30 -5.50 -32.37
N ARG A 18 -0.42 -4.68 -32.96
CA ARG A 18 0.98 -4.58 -32.54
C ARG A 18 1.12 -4.19 -31.06
N LEU A 19 0.33 -3.23 -30.61
CA LEU A 19 0.34 -2.77 -29.22
C LEU A 19 -0.19 -3.82 -28.26
N CYS A 20 -1.27 -4.50 -28.61
CA CYS A 20 -1.83 -5.57 -27.80
C CYS A 20 -0.84 -6.73 -27.65
N ASN A 21 -0.19 -7.15 -28.75
CA ASN A 21 0.84 -8.19 -28.74
C ASN A 21 2.05 -7.76 -27.91
N LEU A 22 2.53 -6.52 -28.08
CA LEU A 22 3.64 -5.99 -27.29
C LEU A 22 3.35 -6.04 -25.79
N ILE A 23 2.15 -5.62 -25.37
CA ILE A 23 1.75 -5.64 -23.95
C ILE A 23 1.65 -7.07 -23.44
N ALA A 24 1.01 -7.97 -24.22
CA ALA A 24 0.82 -9.37 -23.83
C ALA A 24 2.15 -10.12 -23.67
N ASP A 25 3.13 -9.83 -24.53
CA ASP A 25 4.42 -10.52 -24.55
C ASP A 25 5.46 -9.90 -23.61
N SER A 26 5.30 -8.61 -23.28
CA SER A 26 6.32 -7.88 -22.50
C SER A 26 6.01 -7.75 -21.03
N ILE A 27 4.74 -7.87 -20.62
CA ILE A 27 4.30 -7.57 -19.26
C ILE A 27 3.84 -8.81 -18.50
N ALA A 28 4.37 -9.03 -17.32
CA ALA A 28 3.96 -10.06 -16.38
C ALA A 28 3.65 -9.45 -14.99
N PRO A 29 2.69 -10.01 -14.22
CA PRO A 29 1.60 -10.88 -14.67
C PRO A 29 0.83 -10.29 -15.84
N ARG A 30 0.07 -11.09 -16.57
CA ARG A 30 -0.65 -10.65 -17.76
C ARG A 30 -1.50 -9.40 -17.49
N LEU A 31 -1.31 -8.36 -18.28
CA LEU A 31 -2.08 -7.13 -18.27
C LEU A 31 -2.99 -7.11 -19.51
N ILE A 32 -4.26 -6.79 -19.31
CA ILE A 32 -5.24 -6.69 -20.40
C ILE A 32 -5.79 -5.25 -20.38
N PRO A 33 -5.22 -4.33 -21.17
CA PRO A 33 -5.76 -2.99 -21.31
C PRO A 33 -7.01 -2.99 -22.20
N GLU A 34 -7.84 -1.98 -22.05
CA GLU A 34 -8.88 -1.68 -23.01
C GLU A 34 -8.30 -0.75 -24.08
N VAL A 35 -8.31 -1.20 -25.33
CA VAL A 35 -7.84 -0.38 -26.46
C VAL A 35 -9.04 0.07 -27.27
N LYS A 36 -9.15 1.37 -27.53
CA LYS A 36 -10.25 1.99 -28.29
C LYS A 36 -9.70 2.79 -29.44
N LEU A 37 -10.31 2.64 -30.60
CA LEU A 37 -10.08 3.51 -31.75
C LEU A 37 -11.09 4.65 -31.72
N VAL A 38 -10.60 5.89 -31.78
CA VAL A 38 -11.43 7.10 -31.77
C VAL A 38 -10.97 8.02 -32.92
N THR A 39 -11.92 8.64 -33.60
CA THR A 39 -11.60 9.64 -34.64
C THR A 39 -11.85 11.05 -34.09
N VAL A 40 -10.82 11.91 -34.16
CA VAL A 40 -10.88 13.31 -33.78
C VAL A 40 -10.28 14.13 -34.91
N ASP A 41 -10.97 15.13 -35.42
CA ASP A 41 -10.54 15.98 -36.54
C ASP A 41 -10.02 15.17 -37.72
N GLU A 42 -10.79 14.17 -38.14
CA GLU A 42 -10.46 13.24 -39.25
C GLU A 42 -9.18 12.39 -39.01
N LYS A 43 -8.59 12.42 -37.80
CA LYS A 43 -7.42 11.63 -37.43
C LYS A 43 -7.82 10.47 -36.52
N ALA A 44 -7.33 9.29 -36.83
CA ALA A 44 -7.50 8.10 -36.01
C ALA A 44 -6.54 8.14 -34.82
N LEU A 45 -7.07 7.89 -33.61
CA LEU A 45 -6.32 7.84 -32.35
C LEU A 45 -6.57 6.50 -31.66
N LEU A 46 -5.52 5.93 -31.08
CA LEU A 46 -5.62 4.78 -30.18
C LEU A 46 -5.61 5.27 -28.74
N ILE A 47 -6.65 4.95 -28.00
CA ILE A 47 -6.76 5.21 -26.57
C ILE A 47 -6.53 3.89 -25.83
N VAL A 48 -5.51 3.85 -24.99
CA VAL A 48 -5.20 2.69 -24.15
C VAL A 48 -5.59 3.03 -22.72
N GLN A 49 -6.59 2.34 -22.21
CA GLN A 49 -7.06 2.48 -20.85
C GLN A 49 -6.61 1.30 -20.00
N VAL A 50 -5.89 1.58 -18.93
CA VAL A 50 -5.40 0.59 -17.96
C VAL A 50 -6.14 0.79 -16.66
N TYR A 51 -6.81 -0.27 -16.21
CA TYR A 51 -7.51 -0.29 -14.93
C TYR A 51 -6.63 -0.83 -13.81
N LEU A 52 -7.03 -0.58 -12.58
CA LEU A 52 -6.35 -1.13 -11.41
C LEU A 52 -6.42 -2.66 -11.43
N SER A 53 -5.26 -3.29 -11.43
CA SER A 53 -5.15 -4.76 -11.47
C SER A 53 -5.05 -5.36 -10.08
N GLY A 54 -5.76 -6.47 -9.85
CA GLY A 54 -5.63 -7.29 -8.66
C GLY A 54 -4.39 -8.18 -8.63
N THR A 55 -3.64 -8.27 -9.75
CA THR A 55 -2.41 -9.10 -9.86
C THR A 55 -1.13 -8.28 -9.88
N ARG A 56 -1.20 -6.99 -9.48
CA ARG A 56 -0.03 -6.12 -9.40
C ARG A 56 0.99 -6.61 -8.35
N PRO A 57 2.28 -6.24 -8.43
CA PRO A 57 2.83 -5.33 -9.43
C PRO A 57 3.04 -6.00 -10.80
N HIS A 58 2.76 -5.25 -11.85
CA HIS A 58 3.16 -5.63 -13.20
C HIS A 58 4.59 -5.18 -13.46
N TYR A 59 5.32 -5.98 -14.25
CA TYR A 59 6.72 -5.73 -14.54
C TYR A 59 7.09 -6.15 -15.96
N LEU A 60 8.17 -5.61 -16.47
CA LEU A 60 8.75 -6.05 -17.75
C LEU A 60 9.31 -7.46 -17.61
N GLN A 61 8.75 -8.41 -18.35
CA GLN A 61 9.06 -9.84 -18.24
C GLN A 61 10.56 -10.13 -18.42
N THR A 62 11.21 -9.43 -19.35
CA THR A 62 12.64 -9.59 -19.66
C THR A 62 13.56 -9.14 -18.52
N GLN A 63 13.10 -8.25 -17.64
CA GLN A 63 13.89 -7.72 -16.51
C GLN A 63 13.56 -8.41 -15.18
N GLY A 64 12.46 -9.19 -15.15
CA GLY A 64 11.97 -9.78 -13.92
C GLY A 64 11.32 -8.78 -12.96
N ARG A 65 10.71 -9.28 -11.89
CA ARG A 65 9.93 -8.45 -10.95
C ARG A 65 10.77 -7.37 -10.27
N GLU A 66 11.97 -7.71 -9.83
CA GLU A 66 12.81 -6.78 -9.03
C GLU A 66 13.32 -5.61 -9.86
N ASN A 67 13.65 -5.83 -11.12
CA ASN A 67 14.24 -4.81 -11.98
C ASN A 67 13.26 -4.24 -13.02
N GLY A 68 12.17 -4.94 -13.28
CA GLY A 68 11.19 -4.58 -14.31
C GLY A 68 9.95 -3.87 -13.78
N THR A 69 9.82 -3.68 -12.45
CA THR A 69 8.68 -2.95 -11.87
C THR A 69 8.95 -1.45 -11.88
N TYR A 70 8.05 -0.70 -12.49
CA TYR A 70 8.13 0.75 -12.57
C TYR A 70 6.88 1.39 -11.98
N VAL A 71 7.07 2.52 -11.32
CA VAL A 71 6.01 3.36 -10.77
C VAL A 71 6.07 4.76 -11.35
N ARG A 72 4.91 5.41 -11.44
CA ARG A 72 4.79 6.78 -11.91
C ARG A 72 4.91 7.74 -10.73
N LEU A 73 5.91 8.61 -10.76
CA LEU A 73 6.08 9.70 -9.80
C LEU A 73 5.97 11.03 -10.56
N GLY A 74 4.80 11.65 -10.48
CA GLY A 74 4.51 12.86 -11.23
C GLY A 74 4.63 12.63 -12.74
N SER A 75 5.59 13.30 -13.41
CA SER A 75 5.85 13.17 -14.84
C SER A 75 6.88 12.10 -15.21
N THR A 76 7.52 11.44 -14.23
CA THR A 76 8.61 10.47 -14.48
C THR A 76 8.23 9.05 -14.10
N ASN A 77 8.79 8.08 -14.83
CA ASN A 77 8.74 6.67 -14.44
C ASN A 77 10.02 6.34 -13.67
N ARG A 78 9.88 5.67 -12.52
CA ARG A 78 11.00 5.21 -11.72
C ARG A 78 10.89 3.73 -11.45
N GLN A 79 12.02 3.05 -11.40
CA GLN A 79 12.08 1.67 -10.96
C GLN A 79 11.67 1.60 -9.48
N ALA A 80 10.78 0.67 -9.15
CA ALA A 80 10.36 0.43 -7.78
C ALA A 80 11.46 -0.30 -7.01
N ASP A 81 11.70 0.11 -5.78
CA ASP A 81 12.54 -0.63 -4.86
C ASP A 81 11.81 -1.86 -4.29
N ARG A 82 12.55 -2.66 -3.55
CA ARG A 82 12.04 -3.91 -2.97
C ARG A 82 10.88 -3.68 -2.01
N GLU A 83 10.92 -2.60 -1.24
CA GLU A 83 9.89 -2.27 -0.26
C GLU A 83 8.58 -1.88 -0.95
N LEU A 84 8.66 -1.03 -1.97
CA LEU A 84 7.51 -0.62 -2.76
C LEU A 84 6.89 -1.80 -3.53
N ILE A 85 7.71 -2.71 -4.08
CA ILE A 85 7.23 -3.94 -4.72
C ILE A 85 6.43 -4.79 -3.73
N ALA A 86 6.95 -4.96 -2.51
CA ALA A 86 6.26 -5.70 -1.46
C ALA A 86 4.94 -5.02 -1.03
N GLU A 87 4.91 -3.70 -0.96
CA GLU A 87 3.69 -2.93 -0.68
C GLU A 87 2.63 -3.09 -1.78
N LEU A 88 3.02 -2.97 -3.04
CA LEU A 88 2.13 -3.17 -4.18
C LEU A 88 1.53 -4.59 -4.18
N GLN A 89 2.33 -5.60 -3.84
CA GLN A 89 1.87 -6.98 -3.71
C GLN A 89 0.83 -7.12 -2.59
N ARG A 90 1.15 -6.66 -1.37
CA ARG A 90 0.23 -6.71 -0.22
C ARG A 90 -1.10 -6.04 -0.53
N THR A 91 -1.04 -4.86 -1.17
CA THR A 91 -2.25 -4.13 -1.55
C THR A 91 -3.07 -4.89 -2.60
N ALA A 92 -2.43 -5.64 -3.50
CA ALA A 92 -3.12 -6.49 -4.47
C ALA A 92 -3.79 -7.68 -3.79
N ASP A 93 -3.11 -8.29 -2.82
CA ASP A 93 -3.62 -9.42 -2.04
C ASP A 93 -4.72 -9.01 -1.05
N GLY A 94 -4.99 -7.71 -0.92
CA GLY A 94 -6.00 -7.17 -0.01
C GLY A 94 -5.59 -7.28 1.46
N VAL A 95 -4.31 -7.49 1.75
CA VAL A 95 -3.77 -7.56 3.12
C VAL A 95 -3.26 -6.17 3.51
N ALA A 96 -3.86 -5.58 4.53
CA ALA A 96 -3.41 -4.32 5.09
C ALA A 96 -2.10 -4.51 5.89
N PHE A 97 -1.31 -3.44 5.99
CA PHE A 97 -0.03 -3.49 6.72
C PHE A 97 -0.20 -3.89 8.19
N ASP A 98 -1.24 -3.39 8.82
CA ASP A 98 -1.59 -3.68 10.20
C ASP A 98 -2.07 -5.11 10.44
N GLU A 99 -2.55 -5.80 9.40
CA GLU A 99 -2.96 -7.21 9.46
C GLU A 99 -1.80 -8.21 9.32
N LEU A 100 -0.60 -7.74 9.00
CA LEU A 100 0.57 -8.62 8.85
C LEU A 100 0.96 -9.27 10.16
N PRO A 101 1.29 -10.59 10.17
CA PRO A 101 1.73 -11.29 11.37
C PRO A 101 3.08 -10.82 11.88
N MET A 102 3.29 -10.92 13.19
CA MET A 102 4.58 -10.76 13.86
C MET A 102 4.94 -12.09 14.55
N PRO A 103 5.48 -13.07 13.80
CA PRO A 103 5.68 -14.44 14.27
C PRO A 103 6.74 -14.57 15.37
N GLU A 104 7.58 -13.56 15.58
CA GLU A 104 8.54 -13.45 16.67
C GLU A 104 7.90 -13.12 18.02
N LEU A 105 6.62 -12.68 18.02
CA LEU A 105 5.87 -12.30 19.20
C LEU A 105 4.76 -13.30 19.51
N SER A 106 4.24 -13.19 20.72
CA SER A 106 3.14 -13.99 21.25
C SER A 106 2.04 -13.11 21.86
N ILE A 107 0.92 -13.68 22.20
CA ILE A 107 -0.17 -12.98 22.91
C ILE A 107 0.27 -12.35 24.24
N THR A 108 1.31 -12.90 24.89
CA THR A 108 1.84 -12.38 26.16
C THR A 108 2.59 -11.07 26.00
N ASP A 109 3.00 -10.72 24.77
CA ASP A 109 3.67 -9.45 24.45
C ASP A 109 2.68 -8.30 24.27
N LEU A 110 1.38 -8.59 24.31
CA LEU A 110 0.31 -7.60 24.28
C LEU A 110 -0.18 -7.24 25.70
N ASP A 111 -0.51 -5.97 25.91
CA ASP A 111 -1.23 -5.48 27.10
C ASP A 111 -2.74 -5.68 26.91
N LEU A 112 -3.18 -6.90 27.15
CA LEU A 112 -4.60 -7.26 27.02
C LEU A 112 -5.47 -6.65 28.12
N GLU A 113 -4.91 -6.23 29.26
CA GLU A 113 -5.67 -5.56 30.32
C GLU A 113 -6.12 -4.17 29.84
N THR A 114 -5.23 -3.41 29.26
CA THR A 114 -5.55 -2.12 28.65
C THR A 114 -6.52 -2.31 27.49
N ALA A 115 -6.28 -3.28 26.62
CA ALA A 115 -7.20 -3.60 25.53
C ALA A 115 -8.60 -3.92 26.07
N GLN A 116 -8.74 -4.79 27.08
CA GLN A 116 -10.03 -5.16 27.66
C GLN A 116 -10.76 -3.97 28.30
N LYS A 117 -10.03 -3.02 28.93
CA LYS A 117 -10.63 -1.80 29.48
C LYS A 117 -11.26 -0.92 28.38
N LEU A 118 -10.60 -0.79 27.23
CA LEU A 118 -11.13 -0.02 26.10
C LEU A 118 -12.40 -0.64 25.50
N PHE A 119 -12.50 -1.96 25.52
CA PHE A 119 -13.68 -2.68 25.05
C PHE A 119 -14.71 -2.95 26.16
N SER A 120 -14.48 -2.41 27.36
CA SER A 120 -15.38 -2.55 28.50
C SER A 120 -16.80 -2.08 28.17
N GLY A 121 -17.79 -2.92 28.43
CA GLY A 121 -19.18 -2.63 28.10
C GLY A 121 -19.60 -2.88 26.65
N ILE A 122 -18.65 -3.20 25.76
CA ILE A 122 -18.91 -3.51 24.35
C ILE A 122 -18.80 -5.02 24.12
N ARG A 123 -17.68 -5.61 24.46
CA ARG A 123 -17.41 -7.06 24.35
C ARG A 123 -16.27 -7.52 25.24
N THR A 124 -16.25 -8.82 25.54
CA THR A 124 -15.08 -9.49 26.13
C THR A 124 -14.09 -9.82 25.01
N LEU A 125 -12.81 -9.55 25.25
CA LEU A 125 -11.73 -9.89 24.30
C LEU A 125 -11.27 -11.34 24.55
N ASP A 126 -12.09 -12.29 24.15
CA ASP A 126 -11.69 -13.69 24.02
C ASP A 126 -10.90 -13.92 22.72
N GLU A 127 -10.35 -15.12 22.55
CA GLU A 127 -9.56 -15.48 21.36
C GLU A 127 -10.33 -15.24 20.05
N SER A 128 -11.62 -15.59 20.02
CA SER A 128 -12.48 -15.36 18.84
C SER A 128 -12.63 -13.89 18.52
N SER A 129 -12.77 -13.05 19.55
CA SER A 129 -12.83 -11.58 19.39
C SER A 129 -11.50 -11.01 18.89
N LEU A 130 -10.37 -11.49 19.42
CA LEU A 130 -9.04 -11.07 19.00
C LEU A 130 -8.76 -11.43 17.52
N LEU A 131 -9.20 -12.61 17.07
CA LEU A 131 -9.15 -13.01 15.67
C LEU A 131 -10.07 -12.15 14.79
N THR A 132 -11.31 -11.91 15.22
CA THR A 132 -12.28 -11.10 14.47
C THR A 132 -11.82 -9.66 14.31
N LEU A 133 -11.19 -9.10 15.34
CA LEU A 133 -10.60 -7.75 15.33
C LEU A 133 -9.24 -7.70 14.63
N LYS A 134 -8.76 -8.84 14.14
CA LYS A 134 -7.43 -8.98 13.52
C LYS A 134 -6.29 -8.50 14.42
N LEU A 135 -6.45 -8.64 15.72
CA LEU A 135 -5.37 -8.44 16.70
C LEU A 135 -4.48 -9.69 16.79
N LEU A 136 -5.04 -10.85 16.52
CA LEU A 136 -4.31 -12.11 16.32
C LEU A 136 -4.61 -12.69 14.95
N VAL A 137 -3.67 -13.47 14.45
CA VAL A 137 -3.78 -14.18 13.17
C VAL A 137 -3.10 -15.55 13.28
N HIS A 138 -3.59 -16.51 12.52
CA HIS A 138 -2.91 -17.80 12.36
C HIS A 138 -1.72 -17.66 11.41
N ASP A 139 -0.54 -17.96 11.89
CA ASP A 139 0.68 -18.05 11.10
C ASP A 139 1.38 -19.38 11.37
N GLN A 140 1.55 -20.21 10.34
CA GLN A 140 2.17 -21.54 10.41
C GLN A 140 1.65 -22.42 11.58
N GLY A 141 0.33 -22.38 11.82
CA GLY A 141 -0.33 -23.18 12.88
C GLY A 141 -0.25 -22.59 14.28
N ARG A 142 0.32 -21.40 14.45
CA ARG A 142 0.37 -20.67 15.73
C ARG A 142 -0.48 -19.41 15.65
N LEU A 143 -1.04 -19.01 16.79
CA LEU A 143 -1.63 -17.67 16.95
C LEU A 143 -0.54 -16.66 17.29
N VAL A 144 -0.41 -15.65 16.46
CA VAL A 144 0.58 -14.58 16.62
C VAL A 144 -0.10 -13.22 16.55
N PRO A 145 0.45 -12.19 17.20
CA PRO A 145 -0.03 -10.83 17.06
C PRO A 145 0.14 -10.31 15.65
N THR A 146 -0.75 -9.43 15.25
CA THR A 146 -0.57 -8.62 14.04
C THR A 146 0.22 -7.35 14.35
N ARG A 147 0.73 -6.68 13.32
CA ARG A 147 1.39 -5.37 13.47
C ARG A 147 0.47 -4.33 14.12
N GLY A 148 -0.82 -4.33 13.74
CA GLY A 148 -1.83 -3.47 14.34
C GLY A 148 -2.00 -3.74 15.84
N ALA A 149 -2.03 -5.02 16.24
CA ALA A 149 -2.10 -5.38 17.65
C ALA A 149 -0.90 -4.85 18.45
N VAL A 150 0.32 -4.97 17.89
CA VAL A 150 1.53 -4.49 18.55
C VAL A 150 1.59 -2.96 18.57
N LEU A 151 1.17 -2.28 17.51
CA LEU A 151 1.06 -0.82 17.49
C LEU A 151 0.09 -0.27 18.54
N LEU A 152 -1.04 -0.98 18.75
CA LEU A 152 -2.08 -0.54 19.69
C LEU A 152 -1.80 -0.98 21.14
N PHE A 153 -1.31 -2.21 21.33
CA PHE A 153 -1.27 -2.87 22.64
C PHE A 153 0.07 -3.55 22.95
N GLY A 154 1.10 -3.38 22.12
CA GLY A 154 2.42 -3.99 22.37
C GLY A 154 3.09 -3.40 23.61
N LYS A 155 3.51 -4.23 24.55
CA LYS A 155 4.23 -3.83 25.78
C LYS A 155 5.58 -3.18 25.48
N GLN A 156 6.23 -3.58 24.39
CA GLN A 156 7.53 -3.06 23.96
C GLN A 156 7.44 -2.57 22.49
N ARG A 157 6.38 -1.83 22.19
CA ARG A 157 6.09 -1.35 20.83
C ARG A 157 7.28 -0.66 20.16
N GLU A 158 8.01 0.17 20.90
CA GLU A 158 9.12 0.96 20.37
C GLU A 158 10.29 0.12 19.83
N LEU A 159 10.46 -1.11 20.34
CA LEU A 159 11.49 -2.03 19.80
C LEU A 159 11.16 -2.48 18.36
N HIS A 160 9.88 -2.51 18.02
CA HIS A 160 9.40 -2.97 16.71
C HIS A 160 9.05 -1.82 15.78
N PHE A 161 8.61 -0.69 16.35
CA PHE A 161 8.13 0.50 15.64
C PHE A 161 8.71 1.76 16.29
N SER A 162 9.99 2.01 16.06
CA SER A 162 10.74 3.14 16.64
C SER A 162 10.13 4.51 16.33
N ASP A 163 9.45 4.61 15.19
CA ASP A 163 8.86 5.86 14.70
C ASP A 163 7.36 6.00 15.03
N ALA A 164 6.79 5.02 15.76
CA ALA A 164 5.37 5.03 16.11
C ALA A 164 5.11 5.84 17.41
N TRP A 165 5.39 7.11 17.38
CA TRP A 165 5.14 8.07 18.47
C TRP A 165 4.49 9.34 17.93
N VAL A 166 3.88 10.15 18.81
CA VAL A 166 3.18 11.38 18.42
C VAL A 166 3.94 12.57 18.96
N GLN A 167 4.32 13.49 18.07
CA GLN A 167 4.93 14.75 18.45
C GLN A 167 3.92 15.87 18.29
N CYS A 168 3.60 16.53 19.41
CA CYS A 168 2.70 17.68 19.43
C CYS A 168 3.51 18.96 19.65
N GLY A 169 3.39 19.91 18.74
CA GLY A 169 4.05 21.22 18.85
C GLY A 169 3.04 22.35 18.97
N ARG A 170 3.27 23.27 19.91
CA ARG A 170 2.52 24.51 20.04
C ARG A 170 3.31 25.69 19.49
N PHE A 171 2.73 26.39 18.53
CA PHE A 171 3.41 27.45 17.80
C PHE A 171 2.90 28.85 18.24
N THR A 172 3.77 29.82 18.17
CA THR A 172 3.39 31.23 18.34
C THR A 172 3.03 31.83 16.99
N GLY A 173 1.85 32.42 16.86
CA GLY A 173 1.41 33.05 15.61
C GLY A 173 0.82 32.06 14.60
N LYS A 174 0.75 32.50 13.33
CA LYS A 174 0.12 31.73 12.23
C LYS A 174 1.14 31.08 11.27
N ASP A 175 2.38 31.45 11.36
CA ASP A 175 3.46 31.08 10.44
C ASP A 175 4.23 29.80 10.82
N LYS A 176 3.93 29.23 11.98
CA LYS A 176 4.58 28.02 12.50
C LYS A 176 6.12 28.15 12.63
N SER A 177 6.65 29.37 12.70
CA SER A 177 8.09 29.62 12.74
C SER A 177 8.73 29.42 14.10
N VAL A 178 7.95 29.62 15.18
CA VAL A 178 8.42 29.53 16.56
C VAL A 178 7.58 28.54 17.36
N ILE A 179 8.20 27.44 17.76
CA ILE A 179 7.64 26.48 18.71
C ILE A 179 7.96 26.98 20.11
N PHE A 180 6.96 27.20 20.94
CA PHE A 180 7.16 27.62 22.33
C PHE A 180 6.88 26.52 23.37
N ASP A 181 6.27 25.40 22.91
CA ASP A 181 5.98 24.23 23.73
C ASP A 181 5.86 22.99 22.86
N HIS A 182 6.35 21.85 23.33
CA HIS A 182 6.21 20.58 22.62
C HIS A 182 6.13 19.43 23.62
N ILE A 183 5.49 18.37 23.20
CA ILE A 183 5.44 17.10 23.93
C ILE A 183 5.58 15.94 22.94
N ASP A 184 6.40 14.97 23.32
CA ASP A 184 6.58 13.72 22.63
C ASP A 184 5.85 12.62 23.42
N ILE A 185 4.89 11.95 22.78
CA ILE A 185 4.04 10.94 23.40
C ILE A 185 4.48 9.59 22.86
N HIS A 186 5.10 8.78 23.71
CA HIS A 186 5.60 7.45 23.43
C HIS A 186 4.69 6.34 23.93
N GLU A 187 3.58 6.67 24.55
CA GLU A 187 2.58 5.74 25.04
C GLU A 187 1.86 5.03 23.90
N SER A 188 1.17 3.94 24.19
CA SER A 188 0.37 3.24 23.21
C SER A 188 -0.70 4.17 22.61
N LEU A 189 -0.98 4.05 21.30
CA LEU A 189 -1.93 4.92 20.61
C LEU A 189 -3.28 5.10 21.30
N PRO A 190 -3.86 4.12 21.99
CA PRO A 190 -5.11 4.28 22.73
C PRO A 190 -4.98 5.11 24.03
N GLN A 191 -3.76 5.37 24.50
CA GLN A 191 -3.47 6.11 25.73
C GLN A 191 -2.92 7.51 25.47
N SER A 192 -2.52 7.80 24.23
CA SER A 192 -1.99 9.11 23.76
C SER A 192 -3.10 10.13 23.32
#